data_14a5db4902133fa054a9c684abf54efd
#
_entry.id   14a5db4902133fa054a9c684abf54efd
#
_cell.length_a   1.000
_cell.length_b   1.000
_cell.length_c   1.000
_cell.angle_alpha   90.00
_cell.angle_beta   90.00
_cell.angle_gamma   90.00
#
_symmetry.space_group_name_H-M   'P 1'
#
loop_
_entity.id
_entity.type
_entity.pdbx_description
1 polymer ?
#
loop_
_entity_poly.entity_id
_entity_poly.type
_entity_poly.pdbx_seq_one_letter_code
_entity_poly.pdbx_strand_id
1 'polypeptide(L)'
;MCHEAGVKIMAIADHNWVKAIYEAKKKAEELKIKYIPAIEIDCTYKGINLHVLGYGIDYTNPAFNQLGEDILKQELNCSLKKLELTNQLGFDLKKEQLDALSSNGVYTGEMFGEALLKDERYVDHELLKPYRSGGSRSDNPYVNFYWDYYAQGKHCYTEVIFPSLEKTIQLINDHGGVAVLAPVSYTHR
;
A
#
# COMPACT_ATOMS: atom_id res chain seq x y z
N MET A 1 3.17 -6.26 -23.55
CA MET A 1 3.29 -4.83 -23.14
C MET A 1 4.75 -4.37 -23.06
N CYS A 2 5.56 -4.64 -22.00
CA CYS A 2 6.93 -4.09 -21.92
C CYS A 2 7.83 -4.47 -23.11
N HIS A 3 7.81 -5.73 -23.55
CA HIS A 3 8.57 -6.21 -24.70
C HIS A 3 8.13 -5.53 -26.02
N GLU A 4 6.83 -5.41 -26.24
CA GLU A 4 6.25 -4.74 -27.42
C GLU A 4 6.55 -3.24 -27.44
N ALA A 5 6.64 -2.62 -26.25
CA ALA A 5 7.06 -1.23 -26.09
C ALA A 5 8.58 -1.02 -26.24
N GLY A 6 9.34 -2.09 -26.51
CA GLY A 6 10.80 -2.02 -26.71
C GLY A 6 11.61 -1.80 -25.44
N VAL A 7 11.05 -2.06 -24.24
CA VAL A 7 11.77 -1.97 -22.96
C VAL A 7 12.94 -2.94 -22.96
N LYS A 8 14.13 -2.46 -22.61
CA LYS A 8 15.37 -3.25 -22.57
C LYS A 8 15.82 -3.57 -21.14
N ILE A 9 15.47 -2.72 -20.18
CA ILE A 9 15.81 -2.88 -18.77
C ILE A 9 14.55 -2.58 -17.97
N MET A 10 14.24 -3.42 -16.98
CA MET A 10 13.10 -3.22 -16.08
C MET A 10 13.42 -3.60 -14.65
N ALA A 11 12.70 -3.00 -13.73
CA ALA A 11 12.61 -3.40 -12.33
C ALA A 11 11.13 -3.42 -11.93
N ILE A 12 10.76 -4.33 -11.04
CA ILE A 12 9.48 -4.30 -10.33
C ILE A 12 9.84 -4.12 -8.85
N ALA A 13 9.27 -3.10 -8.23
CA ALA A 13 9.51 -2.75 -6.84
C ALA A 13 8.16 -2.76 -6.11
N ASP A 14 7.78 -3.92 -5.57
CA ASP A 14 6.58 -4.06 -4.76
C ASP A 14 6.81 -3.49 -3.36
N HIS A 15 5.76 -2.95 -2.75
CA HIS A 15 5.81 -2.44 -1.38
C HIS A 15 6.10 -3.56 -0.39
N ASN A 16 7.23 -3.44 0.33
CA ASN A 16 7.68 -4.29 1.44
C ASN A 16 7.86 -5.78 1.09
N TRP A 17 7.77 -6.18 -0.19
CA TRP A 17 7.85 -7.57 -0.62
C TRP A 17 8.81 -7.80 -1.78
N VAL A 18 9.40 -9.00 -1.79
CA VAL A 18 10.30 -9.48 -2.87
C VAL A 18 9.73 -10.70 -3.59
N LYS A 19 8.52 -11.15 -3.25
CA LYS A 19 7.95 -12.43 -3.73
C LYS A 19 7.75 -12.47 -5.24
N ALA A 20 7.35 -11.36 -5.86
CA ALA A 20 7.13 -11.30 -7.31
C ALA A 20 8.43 -11.32 -8.13
N ILE A 21 9.59 -11.07 -7.51
CA ILE A 21 10.88 -10.97 -8.23
C ILE A 21 11.23 -12.27 -8.96
N TYR A 22 10.99 -13.43 -8.34
CA TYR A 22 11.32 -14.72 -8.96
C TYR A 22 10.61 -14.92 -10.30
N GLU A 23 9.31 -14.68 -10.31
CA GLU A 23 8.49 -14.85 -11.51
C GLU A 23 8.78 -13.76 -12.54
N ALA A 24 8.90 -12.52 -12.09
CA ALA A 24 9.20 -11.37 -12.93
C ALA A 24 10.56 -11.51 -13.63
N LYS A 25 11.60 -11.95 -12.89
CA LYS A 25 12.95 -12.20 -13.42
C LYS A 25 12.92 -13.29 -14.49
N LYS A 26 12.29 -14.44 -14.20
CA LYS A 26 12.13 -15.52 -15.18
C LYS A 26 11.46 -15.04 -16.45
N LYS A 27 10.39 -14.26 -16.33
CA LYS A 27 9.66 -13.73 -17.49
C LYS A 27 10.46 -12.70 -18.28
N ALA A 28 11.23 -11.87 -17.59
CA ALA A 28 12.12 -10.91 -18.24
C ALA A 28 13.23 -11.62 -19.06
N GLU A 29 13.81 -12.69 -18.53
CA GLU A 29 14.81 -13.52 -19.20
C GLU A 29 14.24 -14.14 -20.50
N GLU A 30 13.03 -14.72 -20.46
CA GLU A 30 12.34 -15.25 -21.64
C GLU A 30 12.15 -14.17 -22.73
N LEU A 31 11.89 -12.93 -22.32
CA LEU A 31 11.65 -11.79 -23.20
C LEU A 31 12.94 -11.02 -23.57
N LYS A 32 14.10 -11.48 -23.12
CA LYS A 32 15.41 -10.83 -23.31
C LYS A 32 15.45 -9.39 -22.81
N ILE A 33 14.76 -9.14 -21.68
CA ILE A 33 14.77 -7.87 -20.97
C ILE A 33 15.72 -8.02 -19.77
N LYS A 34 16.65 -7.08 -19.60
CA LYS A 34 17.51 -7.05 -18.39
C LYS A 34 16.66 -6.72 -17.18
N TYR A 35 16.62 -7.63 -16.21
CA TYR A 35 15.88 -7.42 -14.95
C TYR A 35 16.79 -6.96 -13.84
N ILE A 36 16.38 -5.94 -13.10
CA ILE A 36 17.06 -5.45 -11.89
C ILE A 36 16.14 -5.80 -10.70
N PRO A 37 16.53 -6.67 -9.77
CA PRO A 37 15.76 -6.92 -8.56
C PRO A 37 15.57 -5.63 -7.79
N ALA A 38 14.33 -5.37 -7.37
CA ALA A 38 14.02 -4.16 -6.62
C ALA A 38 12.91 -4.40 -5.59
N ILE A 39 12.86 -3.53 -4.60
CA ILE A 39 11.83 -3.46 -3.57
C ILE A 39 11.55 -1.99 -3.28
N GLU A 40 10.30 -1.63 -2.93
CA GLU A 40 9.96 -0.35 -2.32
C GLU A 40 9.66 -0.59 -0.84
N ILE A 41 10.39 0.05 0.05
CA ILE A 41 10.25 -0.14 1.50
C ILE A 41 9.64 1.11 2.11
N ASP A 42 8.52 0.92 2.81
CA ASP A 42 7.93 1.95 3.65
C ASP A 42 8.80 2.16 4.89
N CYS A 43 9.15 3.41 5.17
CA CYS A 43 9.99 3.75 6.30
C CYS A 43 9.55 5.06 6.95
N THR A 44 10.09 5.35 8.14
CA THR A 44 9.76 6.56 8.88
C THR A 44 11.03 7.39 9.16
N TYR A 45 10.96 8.68 8.92
CA TYR A 45 11.99 9.65 9.30
C TYR A 45 11.37 10.84 10.01
N LYS A 46 11.76 11.06 11.28
CA LYS A 46 11.25 12.16 12.12
C LYS A 46 9.71 12.25 12.15
N GLY A 47 9.05 11.10 12.21
CA GLY A 47 7.58 11.00 12.25
C GLY A 47 6.87 11.17 10.90
N ILE A 48 7.62 11.26 9.79
CA ILE A 48 7.09 11.34 8.43
C ILE A 48 7.31 9.98 7.74
N ASN A 49 6.26 9.44 7.15
CA ASN A 49 6.36 8.23 6.33
C ASN A 49 6.95 8.57 4.96
N LEU A 50 7.93 7.77 4.55
CA LEU A 50 8.65 7.90 3.29
C LEU A 50 8.73 6.52 2.63
N HIS A 51 9.04 6.50 1.35
CA HIS A 51 9.31 5.28 0.59
C HIS A 51 10.73 5.29 0.06
N VAL A 52 11.43 4.18 0.20
CA VAL A 52 12.78 4.00 -0.32
C VAL A 52 12.82 2.82 -1.27
N LEU A 53 13.24 3.09 -2.49
CA LEU A 53 13.49 2.06 -3.50
C LEU A 53 14.87 1.44 -3.28
N GLY A 54 14.94 0.11 -3.20
CA GLY A 54 16.18 -0.65 -3.17
C GLY A 54 16.37 -1.34 -4.52
N TYR A 55 17.37 -0.93 -5.30
CA TYR A 55 17.69 -1.54 -6.59
C TYR A 55 18.91 -2.44 -6.50
N GLY A 56 18.90 -3.58 -7.19
CA GLY A 56 20.03 -4.51 -7.27
C GLY A 56 20.25 -5.34 -6.02
N ILE A 57 19.22 -5.45 -5.17
CA ILE A 57 19.30 -6.19 -3.90
C ILE A 57 19.48 -7.70 -4.11
N ASP A 58 20.13 -8.35 -3.14
CA ASP A 58 20.04 -9.81 -2.97
C ASP A 58 18.67 -10.18 -2.36
N TYR A 59 17.66 -10.28 -3.22
CA TYR A 59 16.29 -10.60 -2.85
C TYR A 59 16.12 -12.02 -2.27
N THR A 60 17.16 -12.87 -2.31
CA THR A 60 17.13 -14.22 -1.72
C THR A 60 17.39 -14.18 -0.22
N ASN A 61 17.90 -13.06 0.29
CA ASN A 61 18.18 -12.89 1.71
C ASN A 61 16.87 -12.88 2.51
N PRO A 62 16.75 -13.70 3.58
CA PRO A 62 15.53 -13.82 4.37
C PRO A 62 15.11 -12.53 5.08
N ALA A 63 16.00 -11.56 5.25
CA ALA A 63 15.69 -10.30 5.91
C ALA A 63 14.58 -9.50 5.20
N PHE A 64 14.51 -9.57 3.85
CA PHE A 64 13.42 -8.91 3.10
C PHE A 64 12.07 -9.59 3.29
N ASN A 65 12.04 -10.93 3.37
CA ASN A 65 10.80 -11.65 3.66
C ASN A 65 10.33 -11.38 5.09
N GLN A 66 11.26 -11.38 6.07
CA GLN A 66 10.94 -11.07 7.47
C GLN A 66 10.35 -9.66 7.60
N LEU A 67 10.94 -8.65 6.94
CA LEU A 67 10.41 -7.29 6.89
C LEU A 67 8.94 -7.28 6.41
N GLY A 68 8.68 -7.94 5.28
CA GLY A 68 7.32 -7.99 4.72
C GLY A 68 6.33 -8.71 5.64
N GLU A 69 6.72 -9.81 6.27
CA GLU A 69 5.88 -10.55 7.22
C GLU A 69 5.55 -9.72 8.46
N ASP A 70 6.52 -9.00 9.01
CA ASP A 70 6.31 -8.15 10.17
C ASP A 70 5.37 -6.97 9.87
N ILE A 71 5.50 -6.35 8.70
CA ILE A 71 4.60 -5.28 8.25
C ILE A 71 3.21 -5.85 7.98
N LEU A 72 3.08 -6.95 7.23
CA LEU A 72 1.78 -7.57 6.93
C LEU A 72 1.01 -7.93 8.20
N LYS A 73 1.69 -8.47 9.21
CA LYS A 73 1.06 -8.79 10.50
C LYS A 73 0.46 -7.55 11.18
N GLN A 74 1.14 -6.41 11.11
CA GLN A 74 0.64 -5.15 11.64
C GLN A 74 -0.55 -4.65 10.81
N GLU A 75 -0.47 -4.70 9.47
CA GLU A 75 -1.53 -4.25 8.58
C GLU A 75 -2.82 -5.07 8.76
N LEU A 76 -2.71 -6.39 8.97
CA LEU A 76 -3.86 -7.26 9.28
C LEU A 76 -4.55 -6.84 10.59
N ASN A 77 -3.77 -6.55 11.64
CA ASN A 77 -4.32 -6.06 12.89
C ASN A 77 -4.96 -4.65 12.73
N CYS A 78 -4.31 -3.77 11.98
CA CYS A 78 -4.83 -2.45 11.64
C CYS A 78 -6.13 -2.54 10.84
N SER A 79 -6.27 -3.52 9.95
CA SER A 79 -7.48 -3.74 9.15
C SER A 79 -8.70 -4.01 10.03
N LEU A 80 -8.56 -4.87 11.03
CA LEU A 80 -9.64 -5.14 12.00
C LEU A 80 -9.96 -3.91 12.84
N LYS A 81 -8.95 -3.15 13.23
CA LYS A 81 -9.16 -1.91 13.99
C LYS A 81 -9.84 -0.82 13.17
N LYS A 82 -9.48 -0.68 11.89
CA LYS A 82 -10.16 0.23 10.96
C LYS A 82 -11.64 -0.14 10.82
N LEU A 83 -11.97 -1.44 10.73
CA LEU A 83 -13.37 -1.91 10.68
C LEU A 83 -14.15 -1.51 11.93
N GLU A 84 -13.56 -1.71 13.11
CA GLU A 84 -14.16 -1.28 14.38
C GLU A 84 -14.42 0.24 14.40
N LEU A 85 -13.40 1.04 14.06
CA LEU A 85 -13.50 2.50 14.04
C LEU A 85 -14.52 3.01 13.01
N THR A 86 -14.59 2.36 11.85
CA THR A 86 -15.59 2.68 10.82
C THR A 86 -17.00 2.43 11.34
N ASN A 87 -17.23 1.32 12.03
CA ASN A 87 -18.55 1.00 12.58
C ASN A 87 -18.94 1.95 13.74
N GLN A 88 -17.98 2.54 14.46
CA GLN A 88 -18.24 3.59 15.44
C GLN A 88 -18.77 4.89 14.80
N LEU A 89 -18.61 5.10 13.49
CA LEU A 89 -19.23 6.23 12.77
C LEU A 89 -20.71 6.02 12.44
N GLY A 90 -21.30 4.91 12.90
CA GLY A 90 -22.71 4.58 12.69
C GLY A 90 -22.96 3.62 11.53
N PHE A 91 -21.94 2.98 11.03
CA PHE A 91 -22.06 1.92 10.02
C PHE A 91 -22.14 0.52 10.67
N ASP A 92 -22.57 -0.46 9.89
CA ASP A 92 -22.58 -1.90 10.26
C ASP A 92 -21.94 -2.71 9.12
N LEU A 93 -20.67 -2.41 8.83
CA LEU A 93 -19.90 -3.20 7.87
C LEU A 93 -19.49 -4.52 8.52
N LYS A 94 -19.55 -5.58 7.73
CA LYS A 94 -19.08 -6.90 8.11
C LYS A 94 -17.73 -7.19 7.44
N LYS A 95 -16.94 -8.00 8.12
CA LYS A 95 -15.62 -8.43 7.62
C LYS A 95 -15.70 -9.02 6.21
N GLU A 96 -16.73 -9.83 5.95
CA GLU A 96 -16.95 -10.53 4.68
C GLU A 96 -17.09 -9.57 3.49
N GLN A 97 -17.64 -8.37 3.72
CA GLN A 97 -17.77 -7.34 2.67
C GLN A 97 -16.40 -6.79 2.25
N LEU A 98 -15.47 -6.68 3.19
CA LEU A 98 -14.10 -6.23 2.95
C LEU A 98 -13.22 -7.37 2.43
N ASP A 99 -13.40 -8.61 2.91
CA ASP A 99 -12.72 -9.78 2.37
C ASP A 99 -13.00 -9.97 0.88
N ALA A 100 -14.20 -9.63 0.42
CA ALA A 100 -14.55 -9.69 -1.01
C ALA A 100 -13.77 -8.66 -1.88
N LEU A 101 -13.24 -7.62 -1.28
CA LEU A 101 -12.44 -6.58 -1.95
C LEU A 101 -10.92 -6.80 -1.77
N SER A 102 -10.51 -7.56 -0.76
CA SER A 102 -9.11 -7.78 -0.41
C SER A 102 -8.63 -9.15 -0.88
N SER A 103 -7.42 -9.21 -1.42
CA SER A 103 -6.77 -10.47 -1.81
C SER A 103 -5.93 -11.12 -0.71
N ASN A 104 -5.58 -10.38 0.34
CA ASN A 104 -4.65 -10.81 1.38
C ASN A 104 -5.13 -10.52 2.82
N GLY A 105 -6.38 -10.02 2.97
CA GLY A 105 -6.97 -9.66 4.27
C GLY A 105 -6.57 -8.28 4.79
N VAL A 106 -5.74 -7.53 4.08
CA VAL A 106 -5.45 -6.13 4.40
C VAL A 106 -6.55 -5.24 3.80
N TYR A 107 -7.14 -4.37 4.63
CA TYR A 107 -8.17 -3.44 4.20
C TYR A 107 -7.62 -2.02 4.13
N THR A 108 -7.63 -1.45 2.93
CA THR A 108 -7.26 -0.05 2.72
C THR A 108 -8.46 0.86 2.95
N GLY A 109 -8.24 2.14 3.22
CA GLY A 109 -9.33 3.09 3.44
C GLY A 109 -10.26 3.24 2.23
N GLU A 110 -9.72 3.06 1.02
CA GLU A 110 -10.49 3.07 -0.23
C GLU A 110 -11.49 1.90 -0.28
N MET A 111 -11.12 0.71 0.21
CA MET A 111 -12.01 -0.45 0.27
C MET A 111 -13.21 -0.20 1.19
N PHE A 112 -13.01 0.51 2.30
CA PHE A 112 -14.13 0.94 3.16
C PHE A 112 -15.04 1.92 2.43
N GLY A 113 -14.47 2.91 1.74
CA GLY A 113 -15.23 3.84 0.90
C GLY A 113 -16.03 3.11 -0.17
N GLU A 114 -15.40 2.14 -0.85
CA GLU A 114 -16.06 1.33 -1.88
C GLU A 114 -17.20 0.48 -1.31
N ALA A 115 -16.96 -0.25 -0.20
CA ALA A 115 -17.98 -1.09 0.44
C ALA A 115 -19.18 -0.26 0.89
N LEU A 116 -18.94 0.89 1.54
CA LEU A 116 -20.02 1.75 2.04
C LEU A 116 -20.81 2.44 0.92
N LEU A 117 -20.14 2.92 -0.13
CA LEU A 117 -20.81 3.61 -1.23
C LEU A 117 -21.62 2.68 -2.12
N LYS A 118 -21.28 1.39 -2.16
CA LYS A 118 -22.04 0.34 -2.87
C LYS A 118 -23.17 -0.27 -2.05
N ASP A 119 -23.19 -0.06 -0.74
CA ASP A 119 -24.22 -0.64 0.14
C ASP A 119 -25.49 0.20 0.10
N GLU A 120 -26.58 -0.40 -0.38
CA GLU A 120 -27.88 0.26 -0.53
C GLU A 120 -28.47 0.75 0.81
N ARG A 121 -28.07 0.14 1.94
CA ARG A 121 -28.50 0.58 3.28
C ARG A 121 -28.07 2.00 3.61
N TYR A 122 -27.01 2.50 2.94
CA TYR A 122 -26.40 3.80 3.22
C TYR A 122 -26.54 4.80 2.08
N VAL A 123 -27.52 4.62 1.17
CA VAL A 123 -27.71 5.51 0.01
C VAL A 123 -27.90 6.98 0.44
N ASP A 124 -28.66 7.21 1.52
CA ASP A 124 -28.97 8.54 2.06
C ASP A 124 -28.14 8.93 3.29
N HIS A 125 -27.09 8.15 3.62
CA HIS A 125 -26.29 8.40 4.81
C HIS A 125 -25.50 9.71 4.68
N GLU A 126 -25.63 10.62 5.67
CA GLU A 126 -25.08 11.99 5.61
C GLU A 126 -23.56 12.01 5.35
N LEU A 127 -22.79 11.13 6.01
CA LEU A 127 -21.33 11.06 5.84
C LEU A 127 -20.91 10.63 4.43
N LEU A 128 -21.78 9.99 3.65
CA LEU A 128 -21.48 9.50 2.31
C LEU A 128 -21.93 10.45 1.20
N LYS A 129 -22.79 11.42 1.48
CA LYS A 129 -23.29 12.39 0.49
C LYS A 129 -22.19 13.11 -0.28
N PRO A 130 -21.08 13.59 0.35
CA PRO A 130 -20.02 14.26 -0.37
C PRO A 130 -19.35 13.42 -1.47
N TYR A 131 -19.33 12.09 -1.31
CA TYR A 131 -18.64 11.15 -2.20
C TYR A 131 -19.56 10.59 -3.31
N ARG A 132 -20.86 10.83 -3.25
CA ARG A 132 -21.82 10.41 -4.28
C ARG A 132 -21.86 11.40 -5.43
N SER A 133 -22.44 10.97 -6.56
CA SER A 133 -22.59 11.80 -7.77
C SER A 133 -23.16 13.20 -7.43
N GLY A 134 -22.46 14.25 -7.86
CA GLY A 134 -22.81 15.65 -7.57
C GLY A 134 -22.29 16.16 -6.22
N GLY A 135 -21.70 15.32 -5.38
CA GLY A 135 -21.07 15.74 -4.13
C GLY A 135 -19.70 16.36 -4.33
N SER A 136 -19.22 17.12 -3.35
CA SER A 136 -17.97 17.89 -3.40
C SER A 136 -16.69 17.03 -3.44
N ARG A 137 -16.80 15.74 -3.19
CA ARG A 137 -15.71 14.75 -3.14
C ARG A 137 -15.93 13.59 -4.12
N SER A 138 -16.83 13.78 -5.12
CA SER A 138 -17.24 12.74 -6.06
C SER A 138 -16.30 12.51 -7.25
N ASP A 139 -15.29 13.36 -7.42
CA ASP A 139 -14.26 13.25 -8.47
C ASP A 139 -13.39 12.00 -8.33
N ASN A 140 -13.04 11.62 -7.09
CA ASN A 140 -12.35 10.38 -6.77
C ASN A 140 -12.82 9.86 -5.41
N PRO A 141 -14.07 9.31 -5.33
CA PRO A 141 -14.78 9.15 -4.07
C PRO A 141 -14.08 8.24 -3.07
N TYR A 142 -13.45 7.15 -3.51
CA TYR A 142 -12.79 6.19 -2.61
C TYR A 142 -11.49 6.76 -2.04
N VAL A 143 -10.67 7.38 -2.88
CA VAL A 143 -9.44 8.03 -2.46
C VAL A 143 -9.73 9.23 -1.56
N ASN A 144 -10.74 10.01 -1.88
CA ASN A 144 -11.17 11.13 -1.05
C ASN A 144 -11.69 10.65 0.32
N PHE A 145 -12.40 9.51 0.37
CA PHE A 145 -12.85 8.90 1.61
C PHE A 145 -11.67 8.44 2.48
N TYR A 146 -10.63 7.84 1.85
CA TYR A 146 -9.39 7.53 2.56
C TYR A 146 -8.78 8.79 3.20
N TRP A 147 -8.59 9.87 2.45
CA TRP A 147 -7.99 11.10 2.97
C TRP A 147 -8.78 11.73 4.11
N ASP A 148 -10.10 11.62 4.07
CA ASP A 148 -10.96 12.28 5.06
C ASP A 148 -11.09 11.46 6.36
N TYR A 149 -10.93 10.11 6.31
CA TYR A 149 -11.17 9.25 7.47
C TYR A 149 -9.98 8.40 7.90
N TYR A 150 -9.08 7.98 7.02
CA TYR A 150 -8.03 6.99 7.32
C TYR A 150 -6.61 7.54 7.24
N ALA A 151 -6.39 8.71 6.69
CA ALA A 151 -5.08 9.36 6.67
C ALA A 151 -4.62 9.71 8.08
N GLN A 152 -3.33 9.96 8.25
CA GLN A 152 -2.73 10.29 9.54
C GLN A 152 -3.49 11.45 10.22
N GLY A 153 -3.84 11.25 11.50
CA GLY A 153 -4.59 12.23 12.29
C GLY A 153 -6.11 12.21 12.08
N LYS A 154 -6.64 11.31 11.26
CA LYS A 154 -8.09 11.14 11.03
C LYS A 154 -8.68 10.08 11.95
N HIS A 155 -10.03 10.04 12.03
CA HIS A 155 -10.77 9.24 13.00
C HIS A 155 -10.49 7.73 12.89
N CYS A 156 -10.40 7.19 11.68
CA CYS A 156 -10.15 5.77 11.43
C CYS A 156 -8.68 5.45 11.15
N TYR A 157 -7.76 6.40 11.43
CA TYR A 157 -6.33 6.17 11.28
C TYR A 157 -5.86 5.06 12.22
N THR A 158 -5.01 4.20 11.70
CA THR A 158 -4.30 3.17 12.47
C THR A 158 -2.83 3.21 12.11
N GLU A 159 -1.97 3.17 13.10
CA GLU A 159 -0.53 3.28 12.91
C GLU A 159 0.09 1.92 12.58
N VAL A 160 0.87 1.87 11.51
CA VAL A 160 1.83 0.80 11.22
C VAL A 160 3.22 1.31 11.53
N ILE A 161 3.98 0.57 12.31
CA ILE A 161 5.35 0.94 12.69
C ILE A 161 6.30 0.43 11.61
N PHE A 162 6.79 1.33 10.80
CA PHE A 162 7.79 1.06 9.77
C PHE A 162 9.22 1.19 10.32
N PRO A 163 10.23 0.55 9.71
CA PRO A 163 11.62 0.77 10.04
C PRO A 163 12.02 2.25 9.87
N SER A 164 13.06 2.69 10.58
CA SER A 164 13.59 4.04 10.32
C SER A 164 14.27 4.12 8.95
N LEU A 165 14.33 5.33 8.38
CA LEU A 165 15.01 5.58 7.11
C LEU A 165 16.44 5.03 7.11
N GLU A 166 17.18 5.23 8.21
CA GLU A 166 18.56 4.77 8.34
C GLU A 166 18.68 3.24 8.31
N LYS A 167 17.78 2.53 9.03
CA LYS A 167 17.73 1.05 9.02
C LYS A 167 17.35 0.52 7.65
N THR A 168 16.46 1.20 6.95
CA THR A 168 16.03 0.83 5.59
C THR A 168 17.19 0.97 4.60
N ILE A 169 17.90 2.10 4.63
CA ILE A 169 19.07 2.32 3.78
C ILE A 169 20.16 1.29 4.10
N GLN A 170 20.41 1.02 5.38
CA GLN A 170 21.39 0.00 5.81
C GLN A 170 21.00 -1.39 5.30
N LEU A 171 19.75 -1.81 5.47
CA LEU A 171 19.25 -3.11 4.97
C LEU A 171 19.50 -3.27 3.47
N ILE A 172 19.19 -2.25 2.67
CA ILE A 172 19.39 -2.27 1.22
C ILE A 172 20.90 -2.39 0.88
N ASN A 173 21.73 -1.57 1.50
CA ASN A 173 23.18 -1.52 1.21
C ASN A 173 23.90 -2.79 1.67
N ASP A 174 23.58 -3.34 2.84
CA ASP A 174 24.19 -4.56 3.38
C ASP A 174 23.88 -5.79 2.51
N HIS A 175 22.83 -5.71 1.68
CA HIS A 175 22.42 -6.76 0.74
C HIS A 175 22.67 -6.38 -0.73
N GLY A 176 23.70 -5.56 -0.97
CA GLY A 176 24.25 -5.25 -2.30
C GLY A 176 23.45 -4.26 -3.15
N GLY A 177 22.37 -3.73 -2.62
CA GLY A 177 21.50 -2.78 -3.32
C GLY A 177 21.96 -1.33 -3.21
N VAL A 178 21.32 -0.48 -4.02
CA VAL A 178 21.41 0.98 -3.96
C VAL A 178 20.08 1.55 -3.50
N ALA A 179 20.09 2.32 -2.42
CA ALA A 179 18.91 2.98 -1.87
C ALA A 179 18.63 4.30 -2.61
N VAL A 180 17.39 4.50 -3.03
CA VAL A 180 16.92 5.71 -3.71
C VAL A 180 15.63 6.18 -3.04
N LEU A 181 15.57 7.45 -2.64
CA LEU A 181 14.32 8.00 -2.10
C LEU A 181 13.27 8.06 -3.22
N ALA A 182 12.12 7.41 -2.98
CA ALA A 182 11.01 7.47 -3.93
C ALA A 182 10.37 8.88 -3.92
N PRO A 183 9.98 9.42 -5.09
CA PRO A 183 9.29 10.70 -5.13
C PRO A 183 7.87 10.53 -4.56
N VAL A 184 7.63 11.05 -3.36
CA VAL A 184 6.30 11.05 -2.73
C VAL A 184 5.55 12.31 -3.13
N SER A 185 4.76 12.25 -4.18
CA SER A 185 3.95 13.38 -4.66
C SER A 185 2.79 13.75 -3.72
N TYR A 186 2.55 12.97 -2.65
CA TYR A 186 1.36 13.08 -1.79
C TYR A 186 1.62 13.75 -0.44
N THR A 187 2.88 14.05 -0.09
CA THR A 187 3.23 14.59 1.24
C THR A 187 3.06 16.09 1.39
N HIS A 188 2.60 16.81 0.35
CA HIS A 188 2.50 18.25 0.34
C HIS A 188 1.09 18.76 -0.03
N ARG A 189 0.05 18.23 0.68
CA ARG A 189 -1.26 18.91 0.68
C ARG A 189 -1.87 18.92 2.06
#